data_673b437db3693900137c89a2c0a9297e
#
_entry.id   673b437db3693900137c89a2c0a9297e
#
_cell.length_a   1.000
_cell.length_b   1.000
_cell.length_c   1.000
_cell.angle_alpha   90.00
_cell.angle_beta   90.00
_cell.angle_gamma   90.00
#
_symmetry.space_group_name_H-M   'P 1'
#
loop_
_entity.id
_entity.type
_entity.pdbx_description
1 polymer ?
#
loop_
_entity_poly.entity_id
_entity_poly.type
_entity_poly.pdbx_seq_one_letter_code
_entity_poly.pdbx_strand_id
1 'polypeptide(L)' 'MNQPERPSLGQNQKLITFLYYHDLQRAIRFYEDVMGLTLEIDQGWSKIYRVTSGGYIGLVDESRGS' A
#
# COMPACT_ATOMS: atom_id res chain seq x y z
N MET A 1 -27.37 -12.02 -14.77
CA MET A 1 -26.72 -12.48 -14.73
C MET A 1 -26.25 -12.51 -13.74
N ASN A 2 -26.08 -12.96 -13.53
CA ASN A 2 -25.63 -13.00 -12.59
C ASN A 2 -24.33 -12.88 -12.49
N GLN A 3 -23.86 -12.26 -11.86
CA GLN A 3 -22.64 -12.11 -11.64
C GLN A 3 -22.19 -13.21 -10.99
N PRO A 4 -21.27 -13.77 -11.46
CA PRO A 4 -20.77 -14.90 -10.83
C PRO A 4 -20.31 -14.49 -9.51
N GLU A 5 -20.22 -15.39 -8.70
CA GLU A 5 -19.78 -15.15 -7.51
C GLU A 5 -18.46 -14.69 -7.56
N ARG A 6 -18.05 -13.73 -7.16
CA ARG A 6 -16.75 -13.34 -7.13
C ARG A 6 -16.38 -13.05 -5.77
N PRO A 7 -15.16 -13.06 -5.42
CA PRO A 7 -14.69 -12.80 -4.14
C PRO A 7 -15.21 -11.47 -3.70
N SER A 8 -15.56 -11.34 -2.53
CA SER A 8 -16.03 -10.15 -2.08
C SER A 8 -14.97 -9.20 -1.73
N LEU A 9 -14.27 -8.73 -2.69
CA LEU A 9 -13.26 -7.80 -2.43
C LEU A 9 -13.91 -6.59 -1.86
N GLY A 10 -13.57 -6.09 -0.90
CA GLY A 10 -14.13 -4.93 -0.39
C GLY A 10 -15.05 -5.08 0.72
N GLN A 11 -15.55 -6.27 0.98
CA GLN A 11 -16.36 -6.39 2.04
C GLN A 11 -15.50 -6.54 3.20
N ASN A 12 -14.98 -7.25 3.79
CA ASN A 12 -14.15 -7.34 4.92
C ASN A 12 -12.74 -7.60 4.53
N GLN A 13 -12.41 -7.43 3.25
CA GLN A 13 -11.12 -7.78 2.80
C GLN A 13 -10.32 -6.56 2.53
N LYS A 14 -9.03 -6.64 2.63
CA LYS A 14 -8.13 -5.56 2.36
C LYS A 14 -7.29 -5.89 1.17
N LEU A 15 -6.97 -4.87 0.41
CA LEU A 15 -6.16 -5.04 -0.77
C LEU A 15 -4.91 -4.23 -0.58
N ILE A 16 -3.75 -4.83 -0.73
CA ILE A 16 -2.50 -4.15 -0.60
C ILE A 16 -1.71 -4.32 -1.88
N THR A 17 -1.26 -3.21 -2.43
CA THR A 17 -0.42 -3.24 -3.62
C THR A 17 0.98 -2.84 -3.17
N PHE A 18 1.97 -3.66 -3.49
CA PHE A 18 3.33 -3.36 -3.09
C PHE A 18 4.10 -2.76 -4.26
N LEU A 19 4.78 -1.65 -3.99
CA LEU A 19 5.59 -0.99 -4.98
C LEU A 19 7.01 -0.93 -4.44
N TYR A 20 7.97 -1.26 -5.29
CA TYR A 20 9.37 -1.33 -4.88
C TYR A 20 10.11 -0.11 -5.38
N TYR A 21 10.82 0.55 -4.49
CA TYR A 21 11.49 1.80 -4.80
C TYR A 21 12.97 1.72 -4.55
N HIS A 22 13.72 2.31 -5.47
CA HIS A 22 15.15 2.41 -5.34
C HIS A 22 15.49 3.39 -4.23
N ASP A 23 14.73 4.46 -4.11
CA ASP A 23 14.96 5.47 -3.08
C ASP A 23 13.68 5.55 -2.24
N LEU A 24 13.63 4.74 -1.21
CA LEU A 24 12.43 4.66 -0.39
C LEU A 24 12.14 5.97 0.32
N GLN A 25 13.15 6.68 0.79
CA GLN A 25 12.93 7.91 1.50
C GLN A 25 12.25 8.96 0.63
N ARG A 26 12.60 8.99 -0.63
CA ARG A 26 11.99 9.93 -1.54
C ARG A 26 10.54 9.56 -1.78
N ALA A 27 10.26 8.28 -1.90
CA ALA A 27 8.90 7.82 -2.10
C ALA A 27 8.05 8.13 -0.88
N ILE A 28 8.60 7.95 0.31
CA ILE A 28 7.88 8.23 1.53
C ILE A 28 7.48 9.70 1.56
N ARG A 29 8.40 10.59 1.23
CA ARG A 29 8.07 12.01 1.25
C ARG A 29 6.95 12.33 0.26
N PHE A 30 6.97 11.68 -0.88
CA PHE A 30 5.93 11.93 -1.86
C PHE A 30 4.57 11.48 -1.33
N TYR A 31 4.51 10.28 -0.78
CA TYR A 31 3.23 9.76 -0.33
C TYR A 31 2.73 10.43 0.94
N GLU A 32 3.61 10.85 1.80
CA GLU A 32 3.16 11.53 3.02
C GLU A 32 2.94 13.01 2.81
N ASP A 33 3.86 13.69 2.16
CA ASP A 33 3.78 15.14 2.05
C ASP A 33 2.94 15.62 0.88
N VAL A 34 3.02 14.94 -0.23
CA VAL A 34 2.30 15.38 -1.42
C VAL A 34 0.93 14.75 -1.46
N MET A 35 0.84 13.46 -1.26
CA MET A 35 -0.44 12.79 -1.34
C MET A 35 -1.18 12.74 -0.01
N GLY A 36 -0.49 12.96 1.08
CA GLY A 36 -1.13 13.02 2.38
C GLY A 36 -1.69 11.71 2.89
N LEU A 37 -1.09 10.60 2.50
CA LEU A 37 -1.61 9.32 2.95
C LEU A 37 -1.22 9.04 4.39
N THR A 38 -2.00 8.23 5.05
CA THR A 38 -1.78 7.89 6.45
C THR A 38 -0.95 6.62 6.56
N LEU A 39 0.15 6.72 7.30
CA LEU A 39 1.01 5.57 7.53
C LEU A 39 0.36 4.65 8.53
N GLU A 40 0.20 3.40 8.16
CA GLU A 40 -0.42 2.42 9.05
C GLU A 40 0.61 1.49 9.67
N ILE A 41 1.58 1.06 8.92
CA ILE A 41 2.57 0.12 9.41
C ILE A 41 3.94 0.54 8.94
N ASP A 42 4.89 0.61 9.85
CA ASP A 42 6.24 1.01 9.53
C ASP A 42 7.19 -0.09 9.97
N GLN A 43 7.81 -0.75 9.01
CA GLN A 43 8.76 -1.81 9.31
C GLN A 43 10.18 -1.40 8.98
N GLY A 44 10.42 -0.12 8.75
CA GLY A 44 11.75 0.36 8.43
C GLY A 44 12.03 0.28 6.95
N TRP A 45 12.14 -0.93 6.41
CA TRP A 45 12.42 -1.13 5.01
C TRP A 45 11.13 -1.20 4.18
N SER A 46 10.01 -1.15 4.86
CA SER A 46 8.72 -1.24 4.22
C SER A 46 7.73 -0.41 5.00
N LYS A 47 6.89 0.31 4.30
CA LYS A 47 5.87 1.12 4.93
C LYS A 47 4.56 0.92 4.23
N ILE A 48 3.49 0.79 5.00
CA ILE A 48 2.17 0.55 4.42
C ILE A 48 1.28 1.73 4.74
N TYR A 49 0.72 2.31 3.71
CA TYR A 49 -0.15 3.46 3.82
C TYR A 49 -1.56 3.11 3.45
N ARG A 50 -2.52 3.67 4.15
CA ARG A 50 -3.90 3.46 3.84
C ARG A 50 -4.33 4.47 2.79
N VAL A 51 -4.95 3.99 1.74
CA VAL A 51 -5.44 4.83 0.68
C VAL A 51 -6.95 4.99 0.81
N THR A 52 -7.63 3.89 1.09
CA THR A 52 -9.07 3.91 1.32
C THR A 52 -9.36 2.99 2.48
N SER A 53 -10.59 2.84 2.85
CA SER A 53 -10.93 2.02 4.01
C SER A 53 -10.48 0.58 3.84
N GLY A 54 -10.38 0.09 2.64
CA GLY A 54 -9.93 -1.29 2.42
C GLY A 54 -8.74 -1.39 1.48
N GLY A 55 -8.17 -0.27 1.07
CA GLY A 55 -7.09 -0.29 0.10
C GLY A 55 -5.82 0.30 0.66
N TYR A 56 -4.71 -0.39 0.44
CA TYR A 56 -3.43 0.02 0.99
C TYR A 56 -2.34 -0.04 -0.06
N ILE A 57 -1.30 0.73 0.16
CA ILE A 57 -0.13 0.70 -0.68
C ILE A 57 1.05 0.39 0.21
N GLY A 58 1.85 -0.55 -0.17
CA GLY A 58 3.07 -0.89 0.56
C GLY A 58 4.27 -0.41 -0.23
N LEU A 59 5.10 0.42 0.37
CA LEU A 59 6.31 0.89 -0.27
C LEU A 59 7.47 0.09 0.27
N VAL A 60 8.26 -0.50 -0.60
CA VAL A 60 9.32 -1.40 -0.20
C VAL A 60 10.63 -0.92 -0.77
N ASP A 61 11.69 -0.96 0.05
CA ASP A 61 13.02 -0.65 -0.40
C ASP A 61 13.46 -1.83 -1.24
N GLU A 62 13.70 -1.62 -2.53
CA GLU A 62 13.97 -2.73 -3.42
C GLU A 62 15.24 -3.48 -3.07
N SER A 63 16.15 -2.86 -2.37
CA SER A 63 17.37 -3.53 -2.01
C SER A 63 17.15 -4.48 -0.83
N ARG A 64 16.03 -4.38 -0.15
CA ARG A 64 15.77 -5.22 1.01
C ARG A 64 14.59 -6.15 0.79
N GLY A 65 13.72 -5.83 -0.09
CA GLY A 65 12.48 -6.54 -0.22
C GLY A 65 12.42 -7.59 -1.27
N SER A 66 13.47 -7.89 -1.93
CA SER A 66 13.38 -8.88 -3.01
C SER A 66 13.51 -10.29 -2.50
#